data_55601d3d416a5d91da1db5c6696c9350
#
_entry.id   55601d3d416a5d91da1db5c6696c9350
#
_cell.length_a   1.000
_cell.length_b   1.000
_cell.length_c   1.000
_cell.angle_alpha   90.00
_cell.angle_beta   90.00
_cell.angle_gamma   90.00
#
_symmetry.space_group_name_H-M   'P 1'
#
loop_
_entity.id
_entity.type
_entity.pdbx_description
1 polymer ?
#
loop_
_entity_poly.entity_id
_entity_poly.type
_entity_poly.pdbx_seq_one_letter_code
_entity_poly.pdbx_strand_id
1 'polypeptide(L)'
;MQKILCAAAIAVLMTAPILATETFAADAQTPAATAKTPGENAASMLEWTPDELSTNFRQVEKLFPVNTVKRGDHVRDLPQGAALGPITFTHDGKAFSTESFMDANRVSGLLILKDGKIVLERYGLGRTAHDRWTSFSVAKSITSLLVGAAIKDGYISGTDAMVTTYLPELKGSAYDGVSVGNILTMSSGVKWNEDYSDPNSDVSRFITYVPKDPTIDPQIGFMATLPREAAPGTKFVYKTGESNLIGALVQRAVHKSLADYLSEKIWQPAGMEQDAVWMIDSHGLEIGGCCISMTLRDYGRVGLLALDKGVIDGKPVLADGYFEKATTTRVKSDWANYGYGYQWWIDPDGSFQAIGIYGQMIFVSPKENLVIVLNSAWPKADMDDHYALRDAFVAAARKVADGNGQGETGK
;
A
#
# COMPACT_ATOMS: atom_id res chain seq x y z
N MET A 1 -12.90 85.42 -4.05
CA MET A 1 -13.50 86.02 -2.85
C MET A 1 -13.12 85.12 -1.69
N GLN A 2 -12.05 85.41 -1.01
CA GLN A 2 -11.93 86.18 0.23
C GLN A 2 -12.89 85.70 1.34
N LYS A 3 -12.35 85.09 2.39
CA LYS A 3 -12.07 85.60 3.75
C LYS A 3 -11.64 84.38 4.61
N ILE A 4 -10.47 84.30 5.17
CA ILE A 4 -9.73 85.00 6.27
C ILE A 4 -10.38 84.77 7.67
N LEU A 5 -9.48 84.29 8.55
CA LEU A 5 -9.36 84.41 10.02
C LEU A 5 -10.15 83.42 10.91
N CYS A 6 -9.69 82.92 12.04
CA CYS A 6 -8.66 83.39 13.00
C CYS A 6 -8.17 82.22 13.85
N ALA A 7 -6.99 82.37 14.36
CA ALA A 7 -6.32 81.51 15.36
C ALA A 7 -6.90 81.74 16.78
N ALA A 8 -6.90 80.71 17.60
CA ALA A 8 -6.82 80.84 19.05
C ALA A 8 -5.95 79.71 19.61
N ALA A 9 -4.80 80.08 20.21
CA ALA A 9 -3.92 79.20 20.89
C ALA A 9 -4.43 78.99 22.35
N ILE A 10 -4.57 77.75 22.74
CA ILE A 10 -4.73 77.35 24.15
C ILE A 10 -3.56 76.43 24.53
N ALA A 11 -2.68 76.90 25.40
CA ALA A 11 -1.63 76.10 26.00
C ALA A 11 -2.21 75.22 27.08
N VAL A 12 -2.05 73.90 26.93
CA VAL A 12 -2.35 72.93 28.00
C VAL A 12 -1.05 72.26 28.38
N LEU A 13 -0.71 72.39 29.66
CA LEU A 13 0.39 71.67 30.32
C LEU A 13 0.16 70.17 30.18
N MET A 14 1.07 69.45 29.55
CA MET A 14 1.11 67.98 29.60
C MET A 14 2.07 67.55 30.71
N THR A 15 1.52 66.89 31.73
CA THR A 15 2.28 66.06 32.66
C THR A 15 2.57 64.74 31.97
N ALA A 16 3.85 64.37 31.80
CA ALA A 16 4.29 63.13 31.22
C ALA A 16 4.08 61.97 32.21
N PRO A 17 3.48 60.84 31.82
CA PRO A 17 3.55 59.61 32.59
C PRO A 17 4.87 58.89 32.35
N ILE A 18 5.52 58.47 33.42
CA ILE A 18 6.66 57.56 33.42
C ILE A 18 6.26 56.25 32.82
N LEU A 19 6.74 55.91 31.65
CA LEU A 19 6.62 54.58 31.06
C LEU A 19 7.63 53.64 31.73
N ALA A 20 7.10 52.70 32.51
CA ALA A 20 7.85 51.53 32.95
C ALA A 20 8.20 50.68 31.71
N THR A 21 9.46 50.53 31.42
CA THR A 21 9.98 49.59 30.42
C THR A 21 9.90 48.19 31.01
N GLU A 22 8.81 47.46 30.65
CA GLU A 22 8.80 46.00 30.80
C GLU A 22 9.76 45.41 29.76
N THR A 23 10.87 44.87 30.24
CA THR A 23 11.77 44.03 29.46
C THR A 23 11.02 42.70 29.20
N PHE A 24 10.48 42.56 27.99
CA PHE A 24 10.05 41.23 27.50
C PHE A 24 11.31 40.38 27.39
N ALA A 25 11.41 39.35 28.24
CA ALA A 25 12.36 38.28 28.04
C ALA A 25 12.05 37.63 26.67
N ALA A 26 13.04 37.62 25.78
CA ALA A 26 12.95 36.90 24.51
C ALA A 26 12.73 35.41 24.84
N ASP A 27 11.56 34.90 24.52
CA ASP A 27 11.29 33.47 24.53
C ASP A 27 12.38 32.81 23.68
N ALA A 28 13.14 31.92 24.31
CA ALA A 28 14.07 31.03 23.63
C ALA A 28 13.25 30.22 22.63
N GLN A 29 13.36 30.59 21.35
CA GLN A 29 12.81 29.79 20.27
C GLN A 29 13.43 28.39 20.38
N THR A 30 12.60 27.40 20.72
CA THR A 30 12.93 25.98 20.54
C THR A 30 13.43 25.82 19.11
N PRO A 31 14.62 25.24 18.86
CA PRO A 31 15.11 25.05 17.50
C PRO A 31 14.03 24.32 16.71
N ALA A 32 13.62 24.88 15.57
CA ALA A 32 12.73 24.20 14.65
C ALA A 32 13.35 22.84 14.36
N ALA A 33 12.60 21.76 14.66
CA ALA A 33 13.03 20.41 14.32
C ALA A 33 13.41 20.42 12.83
N THR A 34 14.64 20.07 12.50
CA THR A 34 15.09 19.94 11.11
C THR A 34 14.16 18.97 10.41
N ALA A 35 13.56 19.42 9.30
CA ALA A 35 12.67 18.56 8.52
C ALA A 35 13.43 17.29 8.13
N LYS A 36 12.90 16.12 8.51
CA LYS A 36 13.50 14.83 8.19
C LYS A 36 13.48 14.60 6.67
N THR A 37 14.48 13.93 6.15
CA THR A 37 14.49 13.49 4.75
C THR A 37 13.37 12.46 4.51
N PRO A 38 12.92 12.23 3.27
CA PRO A 38 11.94 11.19 2.95
C PRO A 38 12.32 9.80 3.47
N GLY A 39 13.61 9.43 3.43
CA GLY A 39 14.11 8.16 3.97
C GLY A 39 14.02 8.10 5.49
N GLU A 40 14.37 9.18 6.21
CA GLU A 40 14.21 9.26 7.67
C GLU A 40 12.76 9.23 8.10
N ASN A 41 11.85 9.83 7.32
CA ASN A 41 10.41 9.74 7.55
C ASN A 41 9.90 8.31 7.34
N ALA A 42 10.34 7.62 6.28
CA ALA A 42 9.95 6.24 6.01
C ALA A 42 10.47 5.28 7.09
N ALA A 43 11.70 5.42 7.55
CA ALA A 43 12.23 4.64 8.67
C ALA A 43 11.46 4.92 9.97
N SER A 44 11.08 6.18 10.24
CA SER A 44 10.31 6.53 11.43
C SER A 44 8.89 5.97 11.43
N MET A 45 8.33 5.58 10.26
CA MET A 45 7.01 4.93 10.18
C MET A 45 6.97 3.61 10.97
N LEU A 46 8.08 2.90 11.05
CA LEU A 46 8.19 1.65 11.81
C LEU A 46 8.22 1.87 13.33
N GLU A 47 8.44 3.12 13.77
CA GLU A 47 8.53 3.52 15.17
C GLU A 47 7.27 4.25 15.67
N TRP A 48 6.28 4.50 14.80
CA TRP A 48 5.05 5.20 15.17
C TRP A 48 4.27 4.43 16.23
N THR A 49 3.73 5.18 17.19
CA THR A 49 2.78 4.65 18.17
C THR A 49 1.48 4.21 17.49
N PRO A 50 0.68 3.33 18.10
CA PRO A 50 -0.60 2.90 17.54
C PRO A 50 -1.56 4.04 17.15
N ASP A 51 -1.54 5.17 17.88
CA ASP A 51 -2.39 6.32 17.56
C ASP A 51 -1.84 7.13 16.37
N GLU A 52 -0.51 7.27 16.28
CA GLU A 52 0.15 7.86 15.12
C GLU A 52 -0.09 7.00 13.86
N LEU A 53 -0.02 5.66 13.96
CA LEU A 53 -0.34 4.77 12.85
C LEU A 53 -1.77 5.01 12.35
N SER A 54 -2.75 5.05 13.28
CA SER A 54 -4.16 5.25 12.92
C SER A 54 -4.42 6.60 12.25
N THR A 55 -3.69 7.64 12.64
CA THR A 55 -3.81 8.98 12.10
C THR A 55 -3.05 9.13 10.78
N ASN A 56 -1.79 8.69 10.75
CA ASN A 56 -0.86 8.95 9.65
C ASN A 56 -1.15 8.09 8.41
N PHE A 57 -1.67 6.86 8.58
CA PHE A 57 -2.07 6.02 7.45
C PHE A 57 -3.19 6.62 6.60
N ARG A 58 -3.93 7.59 7.13
CA ARG A 58 -4.99 8.31 6.40
C ARG A 58 -4.50 9.53 5.62
N GLN A 59 -3.26 9.99 5.86
CA GLN A 59 -2.77 11.27 5.33
C GLN A 59 -1.31 11.20 4.87
N VAL A 60 -0.94 10.08 4.27
CA VAL A 60 0.44 9.81 3.81
C VAL A 60 0.97 10.95 2.93
N GLU A 61 0.12 11.53 2.08
CA GLU A 61 0.45 12.65 1.19
C GLU A 61 0.83 13.95 1.90
N LYS A 62 0.53 14.08 3.20
CA LYS A 62 0.98 15.22 4.01
C LYS A 62 2.35 15.00 4.63
N LEU A 63 2.82 13.76 4.68
CA LEU A 63 4.02 13.34 5.39
C LEU A 63 5.14 12.95 4.44
N PHE A 64 4.80 12.51 3.22
CA PHE A 64 5.72 11.98 2.24
C PHE A 64 5.45 12.56 0.86
N PRO A 65 6.47 12.68 0.01
CA PRO A 65 6.27 13.00 -1.40
C PRO A 65 5.51 11.87 -2.09
N VAL A 66 4.56 12.24 -2.96
CA VAL A 66 3.68 11.30 -3.66
C VAL A 66 3.43 11.73 -5.10
N ASN A 67 3.18 10.77 -5.97
CA ASN A 67 2.54 10.98 -7.25
C ASN A 67 1.05 10.64 -7.13
N THR A 68 0.21 11.35 -7.89
CA THR A 68 -1.24 11.14 -7.89
C THR A 68 -1.65 10.19 -9.00
N VAL A 69 -2.33 9.11 -8.65
CA VAL A 69 -3.02 8.23 -9.60
C VAL A 69 -4.40 8.82 -9.87
N LYS A 70 -4.58 9.41 -11.04
CA LYS A 70 -5.83 10.09 -11.40
C LYS A 70 -6.94 9.11 -11.68
N ARG A 71 -8.12 9.35 -11.09
CA ARG A 71 -9.36 8.68 -11.49
C ARG A 71 -9.89 9.20 -12.81
N GLY A 72 -10.76 8.43 -13.45
CA GLY A 72 -11.56 8.87 -14.60
C GLY A 72 -12.85 9.59 -14.19
N ASP A 73 -13.63 9.98 -15.19
CA ASP A 73 -14.96 10.57 -14.98
C ASP A 73 -16.01 9.50 -14.63
N HIS A 74 -15.81 8.27 -15.13
CA HIS A 74 -16.67 7.13 -14.80
C HIS A 74 -16.29 6.52 -13.46
N VAL A 75 -17.30 6.18 -12.64
CA VAL A 75 -17.14 5.42 -11.41
C VAL A 75 -17.94 4.12 -11.53
N ARG A 76 -17.26 2.98 -11.31
CA ARG A 76 -17.93 1.67 -11.22
C ARG A 76 -18.76 1.63 -9.93
N ASP A 77 -20.07 1.54 -10.05
CA ASP A 77 -20.95 1.41 -8.90
C ASP A 77 -20.64 0.13 -8.10
N LEU A 78 -20.74 0.24 -6.81
CA LEU A 78 -20.76 -0.88 -5.87
C LEU A 78 -22.15 -0.92 -5.22
N PRO A 79 -23.13 -1.61 -5.85
CA PRO A 79 -24.49 -1.65 -5.35
C PRO A 79 -24.56 -2.38 -4.00
N GLN A 80 -25.54 -2.00 -3.18
CA GLN A 80 -25.82 -2.71 -1.93
C GLN A 80 -26.45 -4.07 -2.25
N GLY A 81 -25.92 -5.11 -1.61
CA GLY A 81 -26.49 -6.46 -1.57
C GLY A 81 -27.34 -6.70 -0.32
N ALA A 82 -27.82 -7.91 -0.16
CA ALA A 82 -28.38 -8.35 1.11
C ALA A 82 -27.30 -8.32 2.18
N ALA A 83 -27.57 -7.63 3.30
CA ALA A 83 -26.62 -7.57 4.39
C ALA A 83 -26.29 -8.98 4.91
N LEU A 84 -25.02 -9.25 5.19
CA LEU A 84 -24.62 -10.49 5.85
C LEU A 84 -25.24 -10.59 7.23
N GLY A 85 -25.60 -11.81 7.64
CA GLY A 85 -25.90 -12.12 9.01
C GLY A 85 -24.72 -11.83 9.95
N PRO A 86 -24.92 -11.94 11.27
CA PRO A 86 -23.84 -11.73 12.24
C PRO A 86 -22.66 -12.68 11.94
N ILE A 87 -21.45 -12.13 11.83
CA ILE A 87 -20.22 -12.93 11.75
C ILE A 87 -19.75 -13.12 13.19
N THR A 88 -19.86 -14.36 13.67
CA THR A 88 -19.37 -14.74 15.00
C THR A 88 -18.44 -15.95 14.89
N PHE A 89 -17.40 -15.98 15.70
CA PHE A 89 -16.44 -17.09 15.72
C PHE A 89 -15.73 -17.17 17.07
N THR A 90 -15.04 -18.29 17.30
CA THR A 90 -14.18 -18.49 18.46
C THR A 90 -12.73 -18.59 18.00
N HIS A 91 -11.84 -17.88 18.68
CA HIS A 91 -10.40 -17.95 18.47
C HIS A 91 -9.72 -17.94 19.84
N ASP A 92 -8.80 -18.88 20.09
CA ASP A 92 -8.10 -19.07 21.36
C ASP A 92 -9.03 -19.08 22.59
N GLY A 93 -10.19 -19.75 22.46
CA GLY A 93 -11.17 -19.86 23.53
C GLY A 93 -12.01 -18.61 23.78
N LYS A 94 -11.83 -17.53 23.02
CA LYS A 94 -12.62 -16.29 23.11
C LYS A 94 -13.61 -16.21 21.96
N ALA A 95 -14.85 -15.78 22.26
CA ALA A 95 -15.85 -15.49 21.25
C ALA A 95 -15.65 -14.07 20.70
N PHE A 96 -15.80 -13.94 19.39
CA PHE A 96 -15.71 -12.67 18.68
C PHE A 96 -16.97 -12.43 17.84
N SER A 97 -17.41 -11.18 17.79
CA SER A 97 -18.28 -10.62 16.77
C SER A 97 -17.45 -9.82 15.75
N THR A 98 -18.08 -9.31 14.70
CA THR A 98 -17.43 -8.37 13.76
C THR A 98 -16.84 -7.18 14.51
N GLU A 99 -17.57 -6.58 15.43
CA GLU A 99 -17.16 -5.38 16.15
C GLU A 99 -15.97 -5.68 17.08
N SER A 100 -16.07 -6.74 17.90
CA SER A 100 -14.97 -7.10 18.81
C SER A 100 -13.73 -7.58 18.08
N PHE A 101 -13.87 -8.17 16.88
CA PHE A 101 -12.76 -8.45 15.99
C PHE A 101 -12.10 -7.15 15.49
N MET A 102 -12.92 -6.20 15.01
CA MET A 102 -12.38 -4.92 14.50
C MET A 102 -11.61 -4.18 15.57
N ASP A 103 -12.10 -4.19 16.82
CA ASP A 103 -11.40 -3.56 17.95
C ASP A 103 -10.10 -4.30 18.28
N ALA A 104 -10.15 -5.62 18.45
CA ALA A 104 -8.98 -6.44 18.82
C ALA A 104 -7.87 -6.43 17.75
N ASN A 105 -8.25 -6.43 16.48
CA ASN A 105 -7.33 -6.43 15.33
C ASN A 105 -7.05 -5.01 14.79
N ARG A 106 -7.49 -3.94 15.50
CA ARG A 106 -7.32 -2.51 15.14
C ARG A 106 -7.71 -2.23 13.68
N VAL A 107 -8.87 -2.73 13.26
CA VAL A 107 -9.37 -2.56 11.90
C VAL A 107 -9.94 -1.17 11.70
N SER A 108 -9.43 -0.44 10.72
CA SER A 108 -9.92 0.88 10.30
C SER A 108 -10.96 0.81 9.20
N GLY A 109 -10.94 -0.26 8.41
CA GLY A 109 -11.88 -0.48 7.32
C GLY A 109 -12.05 -1.95 7.02
N LEU A 110 -13.30 -2.39 6.95
CA LEU A 110 -13.73 -3.72 6.58
C LEU A 110 -14.78 -3.62 5.48
N LEU A 111 -14.52 -4.24 4.33
CA LEU A 111 -15.45 -4.33 3.22
C LEU A 111 -15.57 -5.76 2.74
N ILE A 112 -16.80 -6.26 2.60
CA ILE A 112 -17.08 -7.57 1.99
C ILE A 112 -17.96 -7.34 0.78
N LEU A 113 -17.49 -7.81 -0.38
CA LEU A 113 -18.22 -7.81 -1.63
C LEU A 113 -18.56 -9.25 -2.01
N LYS A 114 -19.83 -9.54 -2.16
CA LYS A 114 -20.37 -10.83 -2.64
C LYS A 114 -21.12 -10.60 -3.95
N ASP A 115 -20.77 -11.33 -5.00
CA ASP A 115 -21.36 -11.17 -6.32
C ASP A 115 -21.32 -9.71 -6.83
N GLY A 116 -20.20 -9.03 -6.56
CA GLY A 116 -19.98 -7.64 -6.94
C GLY A 116 -20.76 -6.59 -6.13
N LYS A 117 -21.47 -7.00 -5.06
CA LYS A 117 -22.30 -6.12 -4.22
C LYS A 117 -21.73 -6.00 -2.82
N ILE A 118 -21.88 -4.81 -2.21
CA ILE A 118 -21.51 -4.58 -0.81
C ILE A 118 -22.50 -5.33 0.09
N VAL A 119 -22.01 -6.29 0.85
CA VAL A 119 -22.79 -7.06 1.83
C VAL A 119 -22.39 -6.74 3.28
N LEU A 120 -21.21 -6.15 3.46
CA LEU A 120 -20.74 -5.57 4.72
C LEU A 120 -19.76 -4.44 4.43
N GLU A 121 -19.94 -3.30 5.08
CA GLU A 121 -19.00 -2.18 5.06
C GLU A 121 -18.96 -1.54 6.45
N ARG A 122 -17.77 -1.45 7.06
CA ARG A 122 -17.57 -0.89 8.40
C ARG A 122 -16.29 -0.05 8.43
N TYR A 123 -16.32 0.98 9.25
CA TYR A 123 -15.20 1.88 9.50
C TYR A 123 -14.90 1.94 10.99
N GLY A 124 -13.61 1.92 11.33
CA GLY A 124 -13.08 2.03 12.67
C GLY A 124 -11.96 3.06 12.76
N LEU A 125 -11.37 3.25 13.96
CA LEU A 125 -10.24 4.13 14.20
C LEU A 125 -10.43 5.56 13.67
N GLY A 126 -11.67 6.06 13.67
CA GLY A 126 -12.02 7.39 13.19
C GLY A 126 -11.92 7.60 11.67
N ARG A 127 -11.75 6.54 10.87
CA ARG A 127 -11.75 6.60 9.41
C ARG A 127 -13.17 6.81 8.87
N THR A 128 -13.29 7.59 7.80
CA THR A 128 -14.53 7.78 7.03
C THR A 128 -14.44 7.10 5.65
N ALA A 129 -15.56 7.04 4.93
CA ALA A 129 -15.59 6.49 3.57
C ALA A 129 -14.73 7.28 2.57
N HIS A 130 -14.44 8.54 2.86
CA HIS A 130 -13.66 9.41 1.98
C HIS A 130 -12.16 9.39 2.28
N ASP A 131 -11.75 8.83 3.43
CA ASP A 131 -10.35 8.76 3.82
C ASP A 131 -9.62 7.67 3.02
N ARG A 132 -8.46 8.03 2.48
CA ARG A 132 -7.50 7.05 1.97
C ARG A 132 -6.88 6.29 3.13
N TRP A 133 -6.25 5.18 2.80
CA TRP A 133 -5.47 4.39 3.72
C TRP A 133 -4.29 3.78 2.98
N THR A 134 -3.11 3.79 3.57
CA THR A 134 -1.91 3.25 2.92
C THR A 134 -1.94 1.74 2.81
N SER A 135 -1.48 1.23 1.67
CA SER A 135 -1.60 -0.18 1.30
C SER A 135 -0.49 -1.08 1.81
N PHE A 136 0.66 -0.50 2.18
CA PHE A 136 1.88 -1.28 2.32
C PHE A 136 2.04 -2.28 1.17
N SER A 137 2.40 -3.53 1.47
CA SER A 137 2.74 -4.53 0.44
C SER A 137 1.58 -5.00 -0.43
N VAL A 138 0.32 -4.60 -0.17
CA VAL A 138 -0.77 -4.77 -1.15
C VAL A 138 -0.42 -4.10 -2.49
N ALA A 139 0.40 -3.03 -2.48
CA ALA A 139 0.90 -2.39 -3.69
C ALA A 139 1.66 -3.35 -4.62
N LYS A 140 2.36 -4.36 -4.09
CA LYS A 140 3.10 -5.34 -4.88
C LYS A 140 2.23 -6.05 -5.91
N SER A 141 1.03 -6.43 -5.48
CA SER A 141 0.05 -7.08 -6.36
C SER A 141 -0.43 -6.13 -7.45
N ILE A 142 -0.64 -4.84 -7.15
CA ILE A 142 -1.01 -3.82 -8.13
C ILE A 142 0.14 -3.58 -9.11
N THR A 143 1.38 -3.46 -8.61
CA THR A 143 2.59 -3.31 -9.44
C THR A 143 2.76 -4.50 -10.39
N SER A 144 2.45 -5.72 -9.92
CA SER A 144 2.44 -6.91 -10.77
C SER A 144 1.41 -6.81 -11.91
N LEU A 145 0.22 -6.27 -11.67
CA LEU A 145 -0.76 -6.07 -12.75
C LEU A 145 -0.21 -5.13 -13.83
N LEU A 146 0.59 -4.11 -13.44
CA LEU A 146 1.23 -3.21 -14.41
C LEU A 146 2.27 -3.92 -15.29
N VAL A 147 2.96 -4.94 -14.78
CA VAL A 147 3.82 -5.79 -15.62
C VAL A 147 2.98 -6.53 -16.66
N GLY A 148 1.87 -7.11 -16.27
CA GLY A 148 0.95 -7.78 -17.19
C GLY A 148 0.39 -6.84 -18.28
N ALA A 149 0.08 -5.60 -17.90
CA ALA A 149 -0.33 -4.56 -18.85
C ALA A 149 0.81 -4.16 -19.78
N ALA A 150 2.03 -3.96 -19.27
CA ALA A 150 3.20 -3.61 -20.07
C ALA A 150 3.62 -4.72 -21.05
N ILE A 151 3.42 -5.98 -20.68
CA ILE A 151 3.61 -7.12 -21.63
C ILE A 151 2.55 -7.06 -22.72
N LYS A 152 1.29 -6.80 -22.37
CA LYS A 152 0.20 -6.67 -23.35
C LYS A 152 0.43 -5.54 -24.34
N ASP A 153 0.91 -4.40 -23.85
CA ASP A 153 1.20 -3.23 -24.67
C ASP A 153 2.51 -3.38 -25.50
N GLY A 154 3.27 -4.47 -25.29
CA GLY A 154 4.52 -4.74 -26.02
C GLY A 154 5.75 -4.01 -25.48
N TYR A 155 5.67 -3.33 -24.34
CA TYR A 155 6.79 -2.65 -23.68
C TYR A 155 7.74 -3.65 -23.00
N ILE A 156 7.20 -4.73 -22.48
CA ILE A 156 7.96 -5.84 -21.89
C ILE A 156 7.73 -7.07 -22.76
N SER A 157 8.80 -7.73 -23.20
CA SER A 157 8.69 -8.86 -24.15
C SER A 157 8.12 -10.14 -23.53
N GLY A 158 8.05 -10.21 -22.20
CA GLY A 158 7.49 -11.35 -21.46
C GLY A 158 8.19 -11.55 -20.11
N THR A 159 7.71 -12.52 -19.35
CA THR A 159 8.26 -12.83 -18.02
C THR A 159 9.64 -13.50 -18.07
N ASP A 160 10.04 -14.03 -19.24
CA ASP A 160 11.38 -14.62 -19.44
C ASP A 160 12.45 -13.57 -19.81
N ALA A 161 12.03 -12.31 -20.05
CA ALA A 161 12.95 -11.21 -20.30
C ALA A 161 13.90 -10.99 -19.12
N MET A 162 15.15 -10.65 -19.39
CA MET A 162 16.13 -10.36 -18.34
C MET A 162 15.86 -9.01 -17.71
N VAL A 163 15.94 -8.93 -16.38
CA VAL A 163 15.77 -7.68 -15.61
C VAL A 163 16.77 -6.62 -16.10
N THR A 164 18.00 -7.02 -16.38
CA THR A 164 19.08 -6.14 -16.86
C THR A 164 18.86 -5.56 -18.27
N THR A 165 17.85 -6.02 -19.01
CA THR A 165 17.43 -5.41 -20.27
C THR A 165 16.76 -4.05 -20.02
N TYR A 166 15.97 -3.94 -18.95
CA TYR A 166 15.23 -2.73 -18.60
C TYR A 166 15.95 -1.90 -17.53
N LEU A 167 16.74 -2.54 -16.68
CA LEU A 167 17.55 -1.93 -15.62
C LEU A 167 19.03 -2.25 -15.85
N PRO A 168 19.69 -1.59 -16.82
CA PRO A 168 21.08 -1.88 -17.19
C PRO A 168 22.06 -1.58 -16.04
N GLU A 169 21.69 -0.78 -15.05
CA GLU A 169 22.45 -0.50 -13.84
C GLU A 169 22.72 -1.77 -13.01
N LEU A 170 21.90 -2.80 -13.16
CA LEU A 170 22.05 -4.09 -12.48
C LEU A 170 23.04 -5.05 -13.19
N LYS A 171 23.61 -4.69 -14.33
CA LYS A 171 24.64 -5.52 -15.00
C LYS A 171 25.88 -5.65 -14.13
N GLY A 172 26.44 -6.85 -14.07
CA GLY A 172 27.58 -7.17 -13.22
C GLY A 172 27.22 -7.42 -11.74
N SER A 173 25.94 -7.31 -11.37
CA SER A 173 25.44 -7.62 -10.03
C SER A 173 24.89 -9.04 -9.93
N ALA A 174 24.37 -9.39 -8.75
CA ALA A 174 23.66 -10.66 -8.55
C ALA A 174 22.35 -10.78 -9.36
N TYR A 175 21.91 -9.73 -10.05
CA TYR A 175 20.75 -9.75 -10.94
C TYR A 175 21.07 -10.16 -12.38
N ASP A 176 22.35 -10.38 -12.74
CA ASP A 176 22.69 -10.96 -14.03
C ASP A 176 22.08 -12.37 -14.17
N GLY A 177 21.38 -12.59 -15.29
CA GLY A 177 20.69 -13.86 -15.55
C GLY A 177 19.37 -14.03 -14.77
N VAL A 178 18.89 -12.99 -14.09
CA VAL A 178 17.58 -13.00 -13.42
C VAL A 178 16.50 -12.50 -14.39
N SER A 179 15.43 -13.29 -14.55
CA SER A 179 14.28 -12.91 -15.39
C SER A 179 13.26 -12.07 -14.63
N VAL A 180 12.39 -11.38 -15.35
CA VAL A 180 11.22 -10.67 -14.81
C VAL A 180 10.34 -11.64 -13.99
N GLY A 181 10.16 -12.89 -14.47
CA GLY A 181 9.43 -13.92 -13.75
C GLY A 181 10.06 -14.31 -12.41
N ASN A 182 11.40 -14.32 -12.34
CA ASN A 182 12.08 -14.63 -11.08
C ASN A 182 11.86 -13.55 -10.01
N ILE A 183 11.89 -12.26 -10.37
CA ILE A 183 11.59 -11.20 -9.39
C ILE A 183 10.10 -11.14 -9.06
N LEU A 184 9.20 -11.41 -10.01
CA LEU A 184 7.76 -11.52 -9.75
C LEU A 184 7.42 -12.62 -8.76
N THR A 185 8.16 -13.72 -8.77
CA THR A 185 7.97 -14.87 -7.86
C THR A 185 8.88 -14.82 -6.64
N MET A 186 9.58 -13.71 -6.37
CA MET A 186 10.50 -13.59 -5.23
C MET A 186 11.57 -14.70 -5.20
N SER A 187 12.06 -15.11 -6.38
CA SER A 187 12.99 -16.23 -6.53
C SER A 187 14.24 -15.88 -7.33
N SER A 188 14.70 -14.64 -7.26
CA SER A 188 15.93 -14.20 -7.95
C SER A 188 17.19 -14.94 -7.54
N GLY A 189 17.19 -15.52 -6.34
CA GLY A 189 18.37 -16.10 -5.71
C GLY A 189 19.33 -15.07 -5.11
N VAL A 190 18.94 -13.80 -5.04
CA VAL A 190 19.69 -12.75 -4.34
C VAL A 190 19.38 -12.84 -2.85
N LYS A 191 20.41 -12.71 -2.00
CA LYS A 191 20.26 -12.74 -0.54
C LYS A 191 19.48 -11.53 -0.04
N TRP A 192 18.60 -11.74 0.94
CA TRP A 192 17.79 -10.69 1.53
C TRP A 192 17.28 -11.04 2.91
N ASN A 193 17.21 -10.03 3.79
CA ASN A 193 16.57 -10.11 5.11
C ASN A 193 15.45 -9.07 5.19
N GLU A 194 14.19 -9.54 5.33
CA GLU A 194 12.97 -8.70 5.40
C GLU A 194 12.55 -8.39 6.85
N ASP A 195 13.40 -8.61 7.86
CA ASP A 195 13.05 -8.38 9.26
C ASP A 195 12.91 -6.87 9.56
N TYR A 196 11.67 -6.40 9.69
CA TYR A 196 11.35 -5.01 10.01
C TYR A 196 11.71 -4.60 11.45
N SER A 197 12.00 -5.55 12.33
CA SER A 197 12.39 -5.28 13.71
C SER A 197 13.91 -5.16 13.90
N ASP A 198 14.71 -5.61 12.93
CA ASP A 198 16.17 -5.49 12.93
C ASP A 198 16.62 -4.27 12.13
N PRO A 199 17.21 -3.24 12.77
CA PRO A 199 17.71 -2.07 12.05
C PRO A 199 18.87 -2.39 11.08
N ASN A 200 19.51 -3.55 11.21
CA ASN A 200 20.58 -4.03 10.33
C ASN A 200 20.07 -4.93 9.20
N SER A 201 18.80 -5.24 9.16
CA SER A 201 18.19 -6.01 8.07
C SER A 201 18.34 -5.30 6.72
N ASP A 202 18.24 -6.07 5.64
CA ASP A 202 18.35 -5.46 4.30
C ASP A 202 17.19 -4.52 4.02
N VAL A 203 15.97 -4.83 4.48
CA VAL A 203 14.81 -3.94 4.31
C VAL A 203 14.99 -2.62 5.06
N SER A 204 15.48 -2.64 6.30
CA SER A 204 15.73 -1.41 7.08
C SER A 204 16.82 -0.55 6.46
N ARG A 205 17.92 -1.17 6.01
CA ARG A 205 19.02 -0.50 5.30
C ARG A 205 18.61 0.03 3.93
N PHE A 206 17.75 -0.68 3.22
CA PHE A 206 17.21 -0.28 1.93
C PHE A 206 16.40 1.02 2.03
N ILE A 207 15.54 1.15 3.03
CA ILE A 207 14.68 2.32 3.23
C ILE A 207 15.51 3.61 3.43
N THR A 208 16.70 3.49 4.06
CA THR A 208 17.56 4.63 4.40
C THR A 208 18.78 4.77 3.49
N TYR A 209 18.89 3.93 2.46
CA TYR A 209 20.07 3.91 1.61
C TYR A 209 20.23 5.19 0.78
N VAL A 210 21.45 5.74 0.82
CA VAL A 210 21.86 6.88 -0.02
C VAL A 210 23.05 6.42 -0.88
N PRO A 211 22.93 6.40 -2.21
CA PRO A 211 24.02 5.99 -3.08
C PRO A 211 25.17 7.01 -3.02
N LYS A 212 26.41 6.53 -3.20
CA LYS A 212 27.59 7.42 -3.28
C LYS A 212 27.57 8.30 -4.53
N ASP A 213 27.05 7.77 -5.63
CA ASP A 213 26.81 8.50 -6.86
C ASP A 213 25.33 8.94 -6.87
N PRO A 214 25.05 10.24 -6.79
CA PRO A 214 23.69 10.75 -6.74
C PRO A 214 22.91 10.61 -8.05
N THR A 215 23.54 10.14 -9.12
CA THR A 215 22.86 9.85 -10.39
C THR A 215 22.24 8.46 -10.43
N ILE A 216 22.61 7.60 -9.47
CA ILE A 216 22.07 6.25 -9.32
C ILE A 216 20.82 6.32 -8.45
N ASP A 217 19.73 5.72 -8.93
CA ASP A 217 18.52 5.55 -8.13
C ASP A 217 18.82 4.76 -6.85
N PRO A 218 18.41 5.24 -5.65
CA PRO A 218 18.73 4.57 -4.39
C PRO A 218 18.21 3.14 -4.31
N GLN A 219 17.01 2.86 -4.86
CA GLN A 219 16.41 1.54 -4.83
C GLN A 219 17.20 0.55 -5.69
N ILE A 220 17.53 0.94 -6.92
CA ILE A 220 18.33 0.11 -7.84
C ILE A 220 19.75 -0.04 -7.29
N GLY A 221 20.34 1.05 -6.81
CA GLY A 221 21.70 1.08 -6.29
C GLY A 221 21.91 0.14 -5.10
N PHE A 222 20.98 0.15 -4.13
CA PHE A 222 21.05 -0.79 -3.01
C PHE A 222 20.98 -2.24 -3.46
N MET A 223 19.98 -2.57 -4.29
CA MET A 223 19.77 -3.94 -4.77
C MET A 223 20.97 -4.47 -5.56
N ALA A 224 21.67 -3.61 -6.31
CA ALA A 224 22.89 -3.97 -7.04
C ALA A 224 24.04 -4.40 -6.11
N THR A 225 24.05 -3.99 -4.83
CA THR A 225 25.12 -4.34 -3.86
C THR A 225 24.97 -5.71 -3.24
N LEU A 226 23.77 -6.31 -3.34
CA LEU A 226 23.45 -7.56 -2.63
C LEU A 226 24.12 -8.78 -3.30
N PRO A 227 24.61 -9.75 -2.50
CA PRO A 227 25.24 -10.94 -3.05
C PRO A 227 24.20 -11.98 -3.51
N ARG A 228 24.61 -12.85 -4.45
CA ARG A 228 23.85 -14.03 -4.84
C ARG A 228 23.96 -15.10 -3.74
N GLU A 229 22.83 -15.71 -3.38
CA GLU A 229 22.75 -16.81 -2.42
C GLU A 229 22.39 -18.14 -3.11
N ALA A 230 21.56 -18.10 -4.14
CA ALA A 230 21.06 -19.26 -4.84
C ALA A 230 20.96 -19.01 -6.37
N ALA A 231 20.77 -20.04 -7.15
CA ALA A 231 20.46 -19.90 -8.57
C ALA A 231 19.06 -19.26 -8.76
N PRO A 232 18.85 -18.41 -9.78
CA PRO A 232 17.55 -17.83 -10.08
C PRO A 232 16.49 -18.93 -10.27
N GLY A 233 15.29 -18.71 -9.70
CA GLY A 233 14.17 -19.64 -9.79
C GLY A 233 14.18 -20.80 -8.79
N THR A 234 15.19 -20.92 -7.92
CA THR A 234 15.36 -22.11 -7.06
C THR A 234 14.99 -21.91 -5.59
N LYS A 235 14.99 -20.64 -5.10
CA LYS A 235 14.70 -20.34 -3.70
C LYS A 235 13.77 -19.15 -3.61
N PHE A 236 12.66 -19.32 -2.91
CA PHE A 236 11.79 -18.22 -2.52
C PHE A 236 12.42 -17.47 -1.34
N VAL A 237 12.46 -16.15 -1.43
CA VAL A 237 12.73 -15.25 -0.30
C VAL A 237 11.94 -13.98 -0.55
N TYR A 238 10.98 -13.68 0.33
CA TYR A 238 10.20 -12.46 0.20
C TYR A 238 11.10 -11.21 0.28
N LYS A 239 11.01 -10.32 -0.72
CA LYS A 239 11.92 -9.17 -0.87
C LYS A 239 11.18 -7.93 -1.35
N THR A 240 10.94 -6.98 -0.46
CA THR A 240 10.35 -5.68 -0.84
C THR A 240 11.17 -4.96 -1.90
N GLY A 241 12.50 -5.03 -1.82
CA GLY A 241 13.39 -4.43 -2.82
C GLY A 241 13.17 -4.96 -4.25
N GLU A 242 12.81 -6.25 -4.43
CA GLU A 242 12.49 -6.77 -5.76
C GLU A 242 11.19 -6.21 -6.33
N SER A 243 10.20 -5.97 -5.51
CA SER A 243 8.97 -5.30 -5.97
C SER A 243 9.23 -3.86 -6.38
N ASN A 244 10.17 -3.19 -5.73
CA ASN A 244 10.61 -1.86 -6.15
C ASN A 244 11.36 -1.92 -7.49
N LEU A 245 12.22 -2.93 -7.69
CA LEU A 245 12.84 -3.16 -9.01
C LEU A 245 11.79 -3.45 -10.10
N ILE A 246 10.70 -4.18 -9.79
CA ILE A 246 9.59 -4.37 -10.73
C ILE A 246 8.96 -3.03 -11.09
N GLY A 247 8.70 -2.17 -10.12
CA GLY A 247 8.19 -0.82 -10.35
C GLY A 247 9.10 0.00 -11.25
N ALA A 248 10.39 0.08 -10.92
CA ALA A 248 11.39 0.78 -11.73
C ALA A 248 11.48 0.21 -13.15
N LEU A 249 11.42 -1.12 -13.30
CA LEU A 249 11.45 -1.81 -14.60
C LEU A 249 10.24 -1.40 -15.46
N VAL A 250 9.02 -1.43 -14.90
CA VAL A 250 7.82 -1.00 -15.63
C VAL A 250 7.96 0.45 -16.06
N GLN A 251 8.32 1.36 -15.13
CA GLN A 251 8.47 2.78 -15.43
C GLN A 251 9.47 3.04 -16.57
N ARG A 252 10.63 2.36 -16.54
CA ARG A 252 11.64 2.45 -17.59
C ARG A 252 11.14 1.89 -18.93
N ALA A 253 10.42 0.77 -18.91
CA ALA A 253 9.88 0.16 -20.11
C ALA A 253 8.79 1.02 -20.77
N VAL A 254 7.86 1.57 -19.99
CA VAL A 254 6.72 2.33 -20.51
C VAL A 254 6.99 3.83 -20.68
N HIS A 255 8.14 4.34 -20.18
CA HIS A 255 8.54 5.76 -20.22
C HIS A 255 7.50 6.69 -19.57
N LYS A 256 6.84 6.23 -18.51
CA LYS A 256 5.84 6.98 -17.72
C LYS A 256 6.03 6.65 -16.24
N SER A 257 5.54 7.53 -15.36
CA SER A 257 5.40 7.21 -13.94
C SER A 257 4.49 6.00 -13.73
N LEU A 258 4.68 5.23 -12.65
CA LEU A 258 3.75 4.14 -12.34
C LEU A 258 2.35 4.69 -12.06
N ALA A 259 2.25 5.87 -11.44
CA ALA A 259 0.99 6.53 -11.15
C ALA A 259 0.22 6.85 -12.44
N ASP A 260 0.88 7.44 -13.45
CA ASP A 260 0.25 7.73 -14.75
C ASP A 260 -0.14 6.45 -15.49
N TYR A 261 0.74 5.43 -15.48
CA TYR A 261 0.47 4.17 -16.16
C TYR A 261 -0.65 3.39 -15.47
N LEU A 262 -0.68 3.36 -14.14
CA LEU A 262 -1.79 2.79 -13.37
C LEU A 262 -3.09 3.51 -13.65
N SER A 263 -3.05 4.86 -13.68
CA SER A 263 -4.20 5.69 -14.03
C SER A 263 -4.77 5.31 -15.39
N GLU A 264 -3.92 5.25 -16.42
CA GLU A 264 -4.32 4.98 -17.81
C GLU A 264 -4.85 3.54 -18.00
N LYS A 265 -4.16 2.56 -17.44
CA LYS A 265 -4.44 1.14 -17.75
C LYS A 265 -5.50 0.50 -16.84
N ILE A 266 -5.60 0.96 -15.61
CA ILE A 266 -6.41 0.29 -14.59
C ILE A 266 -7.35 1.30 -13.90
N TRP A 267 -6.83 2.39 -13.33
CA TRP A 267 -7.57 3.21 -12.38
C TRP A 267 -8.79 3.88 -13.02
N GLN A 268 -8.58 4.55 -14.16
CA GLN A 268 -9.65 5.19 -14.92
C GLN A 268 -10.60 4.15 -15.55
N PRO A 269 -10.11 3.15 -16.32
CA PRO A 269 -11.00 2.18 -16.96
C PRO A 269 -11.81 1.34 -15.97
N ALA A 270 -11.23 0.97 -14.83
CA ALA A 270 -11.92 0.20 -13.80
C ALA A 270 -12.92 1.03 -12.97
N GLY A 271 -13.02 2.34 -13.23
CA GLY A 271 -13.99 3.21 -12.57
C GLY A 271 -13.73 3.39 -11.08
N MET A 272 -12.49 3.69 -10.70
CA MET A 272 -12.14 4.00 -9.32
C MET A 272 -12.82 5.29 -8.84
N GLU A 273 -13.22 5.32 -7.58
CA GLU A 273 -14.06 6.39 -7.02
C GLU A 273 -13.27 7.67 -6.76
N GLN A 274 -12.03 7.55 -6.33
CA GLN A 274 -11.18 8.69 -6.00
C GLN A 274 -9.79 8.56 -6.61
N ASP A 275 -9.09 9.70 -6.68
CA ASP A 275 -7.65 9.71 -6.94
C ASP A 275 -6.96 8.92 -5.83
N ALA A 276 -6.01 8.05 -6.17
CA ALA A 276 -5.07 7.48 -5.21
C ALA A 276 -3.77 8.30 -5.20
N VAL A 277 -2.95 8.06 -4.18
CA VAL A 277 -1.59 8.62 -4.12
C VAL A 277 -0.59 7.50 -3.90
N TRP A 278 0.56 7.60 -4.54
CA TRP A 278 1.63 6.62 -4.47
C TRP A 278 2.92 7.29 -3.99
N MET A 279 3.49 6.79 -2.90
CA MET A 279 4.75 7.32 -2.37
C MET A 279 5.87 7.17 -3.38
N ILE A 280 6.72 8.20 -3.44
CA ILE A 280 7.91 8.25 -4.29
C ILE A 280 9.17 8.38 -3.44
N ASP A 281 10.29 7.92 -4.01
CA ASP A 281 11.61 8.15 -3.44
C ASP A 281 12.18 9.53 -3.78
N SER A 282 13.44 9.76 -3.40
CA SER A 282 14.14 11.02 -3.64
C SER A 282 14.43 11.31 -5.12
N HIS A 283 14.27 10.34 -6.02
CA HIS A 283 14.46 10.46 -7.46
C HIS A 283 13.14 10.52 -8.23
N GLY A 284 12.01 10.50 -7.51
CA GLY A 284 10.67 10.57 -8.09
C GLY A 284 10.15 9.22 -8.62
N LEU A 285 10.82 8.10 -8.29
CA LEU A 285 10.31 6.77 -8.60
C LEU A 285 9.29 6.36 -7.54
N GLU A 286 8.14 5.86 -7.98
CA GLU A 286 7.17 5.25 -7.07
C GLU A 286 7.76 4.00 -6.42
N ILE A 287 7.44 3.83 -5.14
CA ILE A 287 7.87 2.68 -4.36
C ILE A 287 7.01 1.48 -4.74
N GLY A 288 7.45 0.69 -5.73
CA GLY A 288 6.67 -0.40 -6.32
C GLY A 288 6.22 -1.49 -5.34
N GLY A 289 6.95 -1.66 -4.24
CA GLY A 289 6.64 -2.63 -3.18
C GLY A 289 5.74 -2.10 -2.08
N CYS A 290 5.37 -0.81 -2.09
CA CYS A 290 4.66 -0.18 -0.97
C CYS A 290 3.81 1.02 -1.42
N CYS A 291 2.88 1.30 -0.62
CA CYS A 291 2.40 2.58 -0.13
C CYS A 291 1.61 3.37 -1.18
N ILE A 292 0.64 2.68 -1.84
CA ILE A 292 -0.48 3.31 -2.53
C ILE A 292 -1.55 3.59 -1.47
N SER A 293 -2.01 4.83 -1.36
CA SER A 293 -3.12 5.17 -0.47
C SER A 293 -4.39 5.38 -1.28
N MET A 294 -5.45 4.64 -0.92
CA MET A 294 -6.73 4.64 -1.62
C MET A 294 -7.90 4.45 -0.66
N THR A 295 -9.13 4.73 -1.11
CA THR A 295 -10.34 4.51 -0.29
C THR A 295 -10.62 3.02 -0.07
N LEU A 296 -11.41 2.70 0.96
CA LEU A 296 -11.79 1.32 1.24
C LEU A 296 -12.53 0.69 0.04
N ARG A 297 -13.41 1.45 -0.61
CA ARG A 297 -14.16 0.98 -1.77
C ARG A 297 -13.28 0.80 -3.00
N ASP A 298 -12.20 1.59 -3.16
CA ASP A 298 -11.26 1.40 -4.26
C ASP A 298 -10.37 0.17 -4.03
N TYR A 299 -10.02 -0.17 -2.78
CA TYR A 299 -9.47 -1.50 -2.47
C TYR A 299 -10.42 -2.62 -2.91
N GLY A 300 -11.73 -2.44 -2.67
CA GLY A 300 -12.76 -3.37 -3.15
C GLY A 300 -12.79 -3.51 -4.67
N ARG A 301 -12.67 -2.38 -5.41
CA ARG A 301 -12.62 -2.40 -6.88
C ARG A 301 -11.36 -3.07 -7.41
N VAL A 302 -10.21 -2.91 -6.75
CA VAL A 302 -8.99 -3.68 -7.07
C VAL A 302 -9.24 -5.18 -6.87
N GLY A 303 -9.89 -5.56 -5.77
CA GLY A 303 -10.30 -6.95 -5.54
C GLY A 303 -11.25 -7.49 -6.60
N LEU A 304 -12.23 -6.69 -7.03
CA LEU A 304 -13.14 -7.07 -8.13
C LEU A 304 -12.40 -7.20 -9.47
N LEU A 305 -11.47 -6.30 -9.77
CA LEU A 305 -10.63 -6.43 -10.97
C LEU A 305 -9.85 -7.75 -10.96
N ALA A 306 -9.33 -8.14 -9.80
CA ALA A 306 -8.65 -9.42 -9.64
C ALA A 306 -9.63 -10.59 -9.76
N LEU A 307 -10.84 -10.50 -9.20
CA LEU A 307 -11.90 -11.50 -9.35
C LEU A 307 -12.31 -11.64 -10.83
N ASP A 308 -12.39 -10.53 -11.56
CA ASP A 308 -12.68 -10.44 -12.99
C ASP A 308 -11.44 -10.79 -13.87
N LYS A 309 -10.35 -11.32 -13.27
CA LYS A 309 -9.11 -11.76 -13.94
C LYS A 309 -8.45 -10.68 -14.81
N GLY A 310 -8.52 -9.43 -14.37
CA GLY A 310 -7.96 -8.31 -15.13
C GLY A 310 -8.77 -7.96 -16.38
N VAL A 311 -10.07 -8.24 -16.40
CA VAL A 311 -10.99 -7.87 -17.48
C VAL A 311 -11.81 -6.65 -17.03
N ILE A 312 -11.84 -5.60 -17.85
CA ILE A 312 -12.64 -4.38 -17.65
C ILE A 312 -13.56 -4.22 -18.85
N ASP A 313 -14.87 -4.13 -18.65
CA ASP A 313 -15.89 -3.99 -19.71
C ASP A 313 -15.70 -5.02 -20.85
N GLY A 314 -15.44 -6.25 -20.49
CA GLY A 314 -15.21 -7.37 -21.43
C GLY A 314 -13.87 -7.31 -22.16
N LYS A 315 -12.98 -6.36 -21.84
CA LYS A 315 -11.65 -6.23 -22.44
C LYS A 315 -10.56 -6.61 -21.43
N PRO A 316 -9.72 -7.60 -21.73
CA PRO A 316 -8.57 -7.90 -20.87
C PRO A 316 -7.59 -6.73 -20.90
N VAL A 317 -7.12 -6.28 -19.74
CA VAL A 317 -6.09 -5.22 -19.62
C VAL A 317 -4.69 -5.81 -19.43
N LEU A 318 -4.58 -7.11 -19.24
CA LEU A 318 -3.33 -7.85 -19.06
C LEU A 318 -3.06 -8.74 -20.26
N ALA A 319 -1.80 -9.15 -20.44
CA ALA A 319 -1.42 -10.13 -21.46
C ALA A 319 -2.08 -11.49 -21.22
N ASP A 320 -2.33 -12.24 -22.28
CA ASP A 320 -2.98 -13.53 -22.22
C ASP A 320 -2.25 -14.51 -21.28
N GLY A 321 -3.00 -15.16 -20.39
CA GLY A 321 -2.49 -16.12 -19.43
C GLY A 321 -1.62 -15.49 -18.31
N TYR A 322 -1.44 -14.17 -18.29
CA TYR A 322 -0.64 -13.53 -17.23
C TYR A 322 -1.33 -13.63 -15.86
N PHE A 323 -2.64 -13.35 -15.82
CA PHE A 323 -3.38 -13.34 -14.55
C PHE A 323 -3.44 -14.74 -13.92
N GLU A 324 -3.65 -15.77 -14.71
CA GLU A 324 -3.64 -17.18 -14.26
C GLU A 324 -2.28 -17.56 -13.65
N LYS A 325 -1.16 -17.10 -14.27
CA LYS A 325 0.17 -17.31 -13.72
C LYS A 325 0.39 -16.49 -12.44
N ALA A 326 -0.21 -15.30 -12.35
CA ALA A 326 -0.09 -14.43 -11.19
C ALA A 326 -0.82 -15.00 -9.97
N THR A 327 -1.93 -15.71 -10.17
CA THR A 327 -2.83 -16.19 -9.10
C THR A 327 -2.84 -17.72 -8.96
N THR A 328 -1.79 -18.37 -9.43
CA THR A 328 -1.53 -19.80 -9.17
C THR A 328 -0.15 -19.97 -8.56
N THR A 329 0.03 -20.98 -7.71
CA THR A 329 1.31 -21.26 -7.06
C THR A 329 2.40 -21.52 -8.11
N ARG A 330 3.38 -20.63 -8.16
CA ARG A 330 4.59 -20.75 -8.99
C ARG A 330 5.78 -21.24 -8.18
N VAL A 331 5.84 -20.82 -6.92
CA VAL A 331 6.83 -21.25 -5.94
C VAL A 331 6.13 -21.52 -4.62
N LYS A 332 6.67 -22.42 -3.80
CA LYS A 332 6.22 -22.57 -2.42
C LYS A 332 6.85 -21.47 -1.58
N SER A 333 6.05 -20.81 -0.77
CA SER A 333 6.59 -19.88 0.22
C SER A 333 7.04 -20.64 1.47
N ASP A 334 7.81 -19.96 2.31
CA ASP A 334 8.21 -20.39 3.63
C ASP A 334 7.21 -19.93 4.72
N TRP A 335 6.15 -19.22 4.34
CA TRP A 335 5.15 -18.69 5.26
C TRP A 335 3.86 -19.53 5.21
N ALA A 336 3.54 -20.15 6.34
CA ALA A 336 2.37 -21.02 6.50
C ALA A 336 2.24 -22.05 5.36
N ASN A 337 1.03 -22.22 4.80
CA ASN A 337 0.75 -23.12 3.69
C ASN A 337 0.56 -22.40 2.36
N TYR A 338 0.96 -21.11 2.28
CA TYR A 338 0.79 -20.32 1.07
C TYR A 338 1.74 -20.74 -0.04
N GLY A 339 1.20 -20.80 -1.27
CA GLY A 339 2.01 -20.64 -2.46
C GLY A 339 2.22 -19.16 -2.78
N TYR A 340 3.11 -18.87 -3.74
CA TYR A 340 3.33 -17.53 -4.25
C TYR A 340 3.28 -17.51 -5.78
N GLY A 341 2.50 -16.59 -6.32
CA GLY A 341 2.39 -16.35 -7.76
C GLY A 341 3.22 -15.13 -8.17
N TYR A 342 2.70 -14.29 -9.06
CA TYR A 342 3.33 -13.02 -9.41
C TYR A 342 2.87 -11.93 -8.44
N GLN A 343 3.53 -11.84 -7.30
CA GLN A 343 3.24 -10.89 -6.19
C GLN A 343 1.86 -11.10 -5.54
N TRP A 344 1.33 -12.34 -5.57
CA TRP A 344 0.11 -12.75 -4.89
C TRP A 344 0.37 -13.96 -4.01
N TRP A 345 -0.19 -13.98 -2.82
CA TRP A 345 -0.21 -15.10 -1.91
C TRP A 345 -1.37 -16.03 -2.29
N ILE A 346 -1.11 -17.31 -2.43
CA ILE A 346 -2.06 -18.29 -2.95
C ILE A 346 -2.42 -19.29 -1.87
N ASP A 347 -3.70 -19.35 -1.51
CA ASP A 347 -4.23 -20.32 -0.55
C ASP A 347 -4.35 -21.70 -1.20
N PRO A 348 -4.30 -22.78 -0.40
CA PRO A 348 -4.41 -24.16 -0.92
C PRO A 348 -5.75 -24.46 -1.63
N ASP A 349 -6.82 -23.71 -1.34
CA ASP A 349 -8.14 -23.87 -1.95
C ASP A 349 -8.32 -23.09 -3.26
N GLY A 350 -7.28 -22.37 -3.71
CA GLY A 350 -7.28 -21.57 -4.93
C GLY A 350 -7.78 -20.14 -4.75
N SER A 351 -8.15 -19.74 -3.52
CA SER A 351 -8.27 -18.30 -3.20
C SER A 351 -6.88 -17.67 -3.17
N PHE A 352 -6.82 -16.36 -3.29
CA PHE A 352 -5.55 -15.64 -3.30
C PHE A 352 -5.70 -14.27 -2.65
N GLN A 353 -4.57 -13.72 -2.23
CA GLN A 353 -4.61 -12.47 -1.48
C GLN A 353 -3.39 -11.60 -1.70
N ALA A 354 -3.62 -10.28 -1.65
CA ALA A 354 -2.59 -9.27 -1.49
C ALA A 354 -2.50 -8.90 -0.01
N ILE A 355 -1.31 -8.97 0.58
CA ILE A 355 -1.10 -8.76 2.01
C ILE A 355 -0.07 -7.65 2.23
N GLY A 356 -0.30 -6.81 3.22
CA GLY A 356 0.63 -5.78 3.68
C GLY A 356 0.78 -5.80 5.19
N ILE A 357 1.96 -5.39 5.64
CA ILE A 357 2.24 -5.21 7.07
C ILE A 357 1.21 -4.30 7.73
N TYR A 358 1.12 -4.33 9.06
CA TYR A 358 0.10 -3.65 9.86
C TYR A 358 -1.34 -4.08 9.55
N GLY A 359 -1.54 -5.25 8.88
CA GLY A 359 -2.85 -5.86 8.67
C GLY A 359 -3.64 -5.38 7.46
N GLN A 360 -2.97 -5.00 6.37
CA GLN A 360 -3.62 -4.70 5.11
C GLN A 360 -3.89 -5.98 4.33
N MET A 361 -5.07 -6.13 3.74
CA MET A 361 -5.42 -7.31 2.95
C MET A 361 -6.49 -7.01 1.89
N ILE A 362 -6.31 -7.59 0.71
CA ILE A 362 -7.38 -7.88 -0.25
C ILE A 362 -7.39 -9.39 -0.43
N PHE A 363 -8.41 -10.05 0.07
CA PHE A 363 -8.66 -11.47 -0.13
C PHE A 363 -9.66 -11.66 -1.27
N VAL A 364 -9.41 -12.61 -2.17
CA VAL A 364 -10.24 -12.91 -3.33
C VAL A 364 -10.49 -14.40 -3.41
N SER A 365 -11.76 -14.81 -3.42
CA SER A 365 -12.18 -16.19 -3.66
C SER A 365 -13.02 -16.27 -4.94
N PRO A 366 -12.44 -16.74 -6.06
CA PRO A 366 -13.19 -16.93 -7.28
C PRO A 366 -14.33 -17.95 -7.14
N LYS A 367 -14.11 -19.02 -6.37
CA LYS A 367 -15.10 -20.05 -6.12
C LYS A 367 -16.36 -19.50 -5.45
N GLU A 368 -16.18 -18.57 -4.53
CA GLU A 368 -17.25 -17.97 -3.74
C GLU A 368 -17.76 -16.66 -4.33
N ASN A 369 -17.14 -16.18 -5.42
CA ASN A 369 -17.39 -14.86 -5.98
C ASN A 369 -17.34 -13.76 -4.90
N LEU A 370 -16.27 -13.77 -4.10
CA LEU A 370 -16.13 -13.03 -2.85
C LEU A 370 -14.84 -12.23 -2.83
N VAL A 371 -14.94 -10.97 -2.37
CA VAL A 371 -13.79 -10.12 -2.02
C VAL A 371 -13.93 -9.66 -0.59
N ILE A 372 -12.87 -9.80 0.20
CA ILE A 372 -12.79 -9.23 1.56
C ILE A 372 -11.62 -8.27 1.62
N VAL A 373 -11.86 -7.04 2.04
CA VAL A 373 -10.83 -6.03 2.27
C VAL A 373 -10.73 -5.72 3.75
N LEU A 374 -9.52 -5.76 4.26
CA LEU A 374 -9.19 -5.32 5.60
C LEU A 374 -8.08 -4.28 5.53
N ASN A 375 -8.28 -3.17 6.23
CA ASN A 375 -7.24 -2.19 6.51
C ASN A 375 -7.13 -2.04 8.03
N SER A 376 -5.95 -2.23 8.57
CA SER A 376 -5.70 -2.18 10.01
C SER A 376 -4.51 -1.28 10.34
N ALA A 377 -4.36 -0.98 11.63
CA ALA A 377 -3.22 -0.27 12.20
C ALA A 377 -2.68 -1.10 13.39
N TRP A 378 -2.14 -2.27 13.12
CA TRP A 378 -1.54 -3.12 14.15
C TRP A 378 -0.40 -2.38 14.86
N PRO A 379 -0.13 -2.67 16.14
CA PRO A 379 0.92 -1.99 16.88
C PRO A 379 2.34 -2.19 16.32
N LYS A 380 2.56 -3.28 15.56
CA LYS A 380 3.83 -3.60 14.90
C LYS A 380 3.58 -4.04 13.47
N ALA A 381 4.63 -3.98 12.65
CA ALA A 381 4.57 -4.36 11.24
C ALA A 381 4.04 -5.78 11.04
N ASP A 382 4.59 -6.74 11.78
CA ASP A 382 4.22 -8.16 11.73
C ASP A 382 3.84 -8.63 13.14
N MET A 383 2.69 -9.35 13.24
CA MET A 383 2.16 -9.88 14.49
C MET A 383 1.42 -11.20 14.22
N ASP A 384 2.01 -12.32 14.60
CA ASP A 384 1.47 -13.67 14.34
C ASP A 384 0.06 -13.87 14.91
N ASP A 385 -0.19 -13.37 16.11
CA ASP A 385 -1.50 -13.42 16.78
C ASP A 385 -2.57 -12.63 16.02
N HIS A 386 -2.21 -11.49 15.45
CA HIS A 386 -3.12 -10.68 14.64
C HIS A 386 -3.39 -11.29 13.28
N TYR A 387 -2.39 -11.92 12.65
CA TYR A 387 -2.59 -12.73 11.45
C TYR A 387 -3.55 -13.90 11.71
N ALA A 388 -3.34 -14.65 12.78
CA ALA A 388 -4.19 -15.79 13.14
C ALA A 388 -5.64 -15.37 13.42
N LEU A 389 -5.84 -14.27 14.15
CA LEU A 389 -7.17 -13.71 14.42
C LEU A 389 -7.86 -13.20 13.14
N ARG A 390 -7.11 -12.54 12.23
CA ARG A 390 -7.59 -12.11 10.92
C ARG A 390 -8.07 -13.30 10.08
N ASP A 391 -7.27 -14.35 10.02
CA ASP A 391 -7.57 -15.54 9.21
C ASP A 391 -8.78 -16.31 9.75
N ALA A 392 -8.95 -16.34 11.08
CA ALA A 392 -10.15 -16.89 11.72
C ALA A 392 -11.40 -16.07 11.36
N PHE A 393 -11.31 -14.72 11.34
CA PHE A 393 -12.40 -13.85 10.88
C PHE A 393 -12.73 -14.12 9.40
N VAL A 394 -11.72 -14.17 8.52
CA VAL A 394 -11.93 -14.45 7.08
C VAL A 394 -12.65 -15.77 6.87
N ALA A 395 -12.23 -16.82 7.59
CA ALA A 395 -12.89 -18.13 7.52
C ALA A 395 -14.35 -18.09 7.98
N ALA A 396 -14.65 -17.32 9.04
CA ALA A 396 -16.03 -17.15 9.51
C ALA A 396 -16.87 -16.32 8.52
N ALA A 397 -16.31 -15.23 7.98
CA ALA A 397 -16.96 -14.38 6.99
C ALA A 397 -17.34 -15.17 5.72
N ARG A 398 -16.45 -16.01 5.23
CA ARG A 398 -16.69 -16.91 4.09
C ARG A 398 -17.87 -17.83 4.34
N LYS A 399 -17.93 -18.48 5.51
CA LYS A 399 -19.06 -19.38 5.89
C LYS A 399 -20.40 -18.66 5.87
N VAL A 400 -20.44 -17.43 6.42
CA VAL A 400 -21.67 -16.62 6.44
C VAL A 400 -22.06 -16.18 5.03
N ALA A 401 -21.08 -15.77 4.21
CA ALA A 401 -21.32 -15.36 2.82
C ALA A 401 -21.84 -16.50 1.91
N ASP A 402 -21.47 -17.74 2.19
CA ASP A 402 -21.96 -18.93 1.48
C ASP A 402 -23.33 -19.44 1.96
N GLY A 403 -23.97 -18.77 2.92
CA GLY A 403 -25.25 -19.18 3.49
C GLY A 403 -25.18 -20.36 4.47
N ASN A 404 -24.00 -20.87 4.76
CA ASN A 404 -23.79 -21.98 5.70
C ASN A 404 -23.73 -21.55 7.19
N GLY A 405 -23.88 -20.25 7.46
CA GLY A 405 -23.80 -19.69 8.82
C GLY A 405 -25.09 -19.74 9.63
N GLN A 406 -26.18 -20.29 9.13
CA GLN A 406 -27.48 -20.32 9.84
C GLN A 406 -27.77 -21.65 10.56
N GLY A 407 -26.78 -22.52 10.78
CA GLY A 407 -26.99 -23.92 11.20
C GLY A 407 -26.60 -24.33 12.62
N GLU A 408 -26.04 -23.45 13.48
CA GLU A 408 -25.66 -23.85 14.85
C GLU A 408 -26.13 -22.86 15.94
N THR A 409 -27.44 -22.56 15.94
CA THR A 409 -28.08 -22.04 17.15
C THR A 409 -29.06 -23.07 17.67
N GLY A 410 -28.64 -23.89 18.62
CA GLY A 410 -29.51 -24.56 19.58
C GLY A 410 -29.86 -26.03 19.28
N LYS A 411 -29.12 -26.94 19.86
CA LYS A 411 -29.72 -28.05 20.61
C LYS A 411 -29.00 -28.22 21.93
#